data_d97f9e9390302dfb25873301cf9d0b26
#
_entry.id   d97f9e9390302dfb25873301cf9d0b26
#
_cell.length_a   1.000
_cell.length_b   1.000
_cell.length_c   1.000
_cell.angle_alpha   90.00
_cell.angle_beta   90.00
_cell.angle_gamma   90.00
#
_symmetry.space_group_name_H-M   'P 1'
#
loop_
_entity.id
_entity.type
_entity.pdbx_description
1 polymer ?
#
loop_
_entity_poly.entity_id
_entity_poly.type
_entity_poly.pdbx_seq_one_letter_code
_entity_poly.pdbx_strand_id
1 'polypeptide(L)'
;WLTGLFLALLALFMMTGARAFLAWPMYESLLSTLPLYGFLALGLTLVVAAGEMDLCFPSTLAVAGFGFALTGIHTGQVWLGVIVAILIGLGIGLCNGFLVAYVGVPSIIATIGTQFFWRGAVMLLSQGLALGLADLGGSPMHSVLAGRLGGFLPMQSLWLIVMALALWLLLNRHPLGDAIRFTGEQADIASRLGINVPAARLGVHTLMGGIAGFAGAIGCMEMGSWWPTQGDGYMLLVFAAVFIGG
;
A
#
# COMPACT_ATOMS: atom_id res chain seq x y z
N TRP A 1 21.07 0.32 19.09
CA TRP A 1 20.12 -0.56 19.79
C TRP A 1 19.37 -1.46 18.80
N LEU A 2 18.73 -0.89 17.75
CA LEU A 2 18.00 -1.66 16.75
C LEU A 2 18.89 -2.64 15.99
N THR A 3 20.07 -2.23 15.56
CA THR A 3 21.03 -3.10 14.89
C THR A 3 21.51 -4.25 15.80
N GLY A 4 21.75 -3.96 17.10
CA GLY A 4 22.13 -4.99 18.06
C GLY A 4 21.00 -6.01 18.30
N LEU A 5 19.76 -5.57 18.43
CA LEU A 5 18.60 -6.44 18.54
C LEU A 5 18.39 -7.29 17.27
N PHE A 6 18.54 -6.68 16.09
CA PHE A 6 18.46 -7.40 14.82
C PHE A 6 19.51 -8.50 14.72
N LEU A 7 20.78 -8.20 15.04
CA LEU A 7 21.87 -9.18 15.02
C LEU A 7 21.65 -10.30 16.06
N ALA A 8 21.14 -9.97 17.25
CA ALA A 8 20.84 -10.97 18.28
C ALA A 8 19.70 -11.91 17.82
N LEU A 9 18.62 -11.39 17.22
CA LEU A 9 17.53 -12.19 16.65
C LEU A 9 18.02 -13.05 15.48
N LEU A 10 18.85 -12.49 14.61
CA LEU A 10 19.44 -13.22 13.49
C LEU A 10 20.32 -14.38 13.98
N ALA A 11 21.16 -14.15 14.99
CA ALA A 11 21.97 -15.19 15.62
C ALA A 11 21.09 -16.27 16.26
N LEU A 12 20.03 -15.88 16.96
CA LEU A 12 19.07 -16.81 17.57
C LEU A 12 18.41 -17.72 16.51
N PHE A 13 17.93 -17.15 15.40
CA PHE A 13 17.34 -17.90 14.30
C PHE A 13 18.35 -18.84 13.61
N MET A 14 19.58 -18.38 13.44
CA MET A 14 20.67 -19.21 12.91
C MET A 14 21.01 -20.39 13.82
N MET A 15 20.93 -20.21 15.14
CA MET A 15 21.20 -21.28 16.11
C MET A 15 20.05 -22.28 16.21
N THR A 16 18.80 -21.81 16.11
CA THR A 16 17.60 -22.65 16.36
C THR A 16 17.03 -23.29 15.09
N GLY A 17 17.19 -22.64 13.94
CA GLY A 17 16.54 -23.03 12.68
C GLY A 17 17.41 -22.89 11.43
N ALA A 18 18.72 -23.11 11.51
CA ALA A 18 19.67 -22.88 10.42
C ALA A 18 19.22 -23.50 9.08
N ARG A 19 18.65 -24.71 9.08
CA ARG A 19 18.21 -25.38 7.84
C ARG A 19 17.08 -24.63 7.14
N ALA A 20 16.12 -24.11 7.89
CA ALA A 20 15.02 -23.34 7.33
C ALA A 20 15.49 -21.93 6.91
N PHE A 21 16.33 -21.31 7.76
CA PHE A 21 16.84 -19.96 7.55
C PHE A 21 17.81 -19.85 6.36
N LEU A 22 18.56 -20.90 6.05
CA LEU A 22 19.48 -20.96 4.90
C LEU A 22 18.81 -21.52 3.64
N ALA A 23 17.55 -21.96 3.72
CA ALA A 23 16.85 -22.50 2.57
C ALA A 23 16.27 -21.38 1.68
N TRP A 24 16.50 -21.48 0.36
CA TRP A 24 16.02 -20.52 -0.63
C TRP A 24 14.50 -20.27 -0.57
N PRO A 25 13.62 -21.28 -0.37
CA PRO A 25 12.18 -21.05 -0.32
C PRO A 25 11.72 -20.04 0.75
N MET A 26 12.47 -19.91 1.85
CA MET A 26 12.17 -18.89 2.86
C MET A 26 12.36 -17.47 2.30
N TYR A 27 13.48 -17.22 1.61
CA TYR A 27 13.74 -15.91 1.00
C TYR A 27 12.80 -15.60 -0.14
N GLU A 28 12.43 -16.61 -0.92
CA GLU A 28 11.43 -16.49 -1.98
C GLU A 28 10.07 -16.07 -1.41
N SER A 29 9.62 -16.69 -0.32
CA SER A 29 8.40 -16.31 0.39
C SER A 29 8.47 -14.89 0.92
N LEU A 30 9.58 -14.48 1.51
CA LEU A 30 9.80 -13.11 1.97
C LEU A 30 9.75 -12.10 0.82
N LEU A 31 10.43 -12.40 -0.30
CA LEU A 31 10.44 -11.54 -1.48
C LEU A 31 9.08 -11.43 -2.17
N SER A 32 8.18 -12.40 -1.99
CA SER A 32 6.80 -12.34 -2.46
C SER A 32 5.90 -11.53 -1.53
N THR A 33 6.07 -11.66 -0.21
CA THR A 33 5.15 -11.12 0.80
C THR A 33 5.52 -9.70 1.26
N LEU A 34 6.83 -9.44 1.49
CA LEU A 34 7.31 -8.14 1.96
C LEU A 34 6.96 -6.97 1.03
N PRO A 35 6.95 -7.11 -0.31
CA PRO A 35 6.60 -6.01 -1.20
C PRO A 35 5.21 -5.44 -0.94
N LEU A 36 4.25 -6.24 -0.52
CA LEU A 36 2.89 -5.77 -0.22
C LEU A 36 2.89 -4.74 0.92
N TYR A 37 3.61 -5.05 2.00
CA TYR A 37 3.81 -4.09 3.10
C TYR A 37 4.68 -2.91 2.67
N GLY A 38 5.67 -3.17 1.82
CA GLY A 38 6.58 -2.15 1.28
C GLY A 38 5.86 -1.10 0.45
N PHE A 39 4.92 -1.47 -0.43
CA PHE A 39 4.09 -0.51 -1.16
C PHE A 39 3.34 0.42 -0.22
N LEU A 40 2.67 -0.17 0.78
CA LEU A 40 1.89 0.60 1.75
C LEU A 40 2.78 1.50 2.62
N ALA A 41 3.96 1.02 3.03
CA ALA A 41 4.93 1.80 3.79
C ALA A 41 5.45 2.99 2.98
N LEU A 42 5.79 2.80 1.71
CA LEU A 42 6.22 3.87 0.81
C LEU A 42 5.12 4.93 0.63
N GLY A 43 3.86 4.50 0.44
CA GLY A 43 2.73 5.42 0.36
C GLY A 43 2.51 6.19 1.66
N LEU A 44 2.55 5.49 2.79
CA LEU A 44 2.38 6.10 4.11
C LEU A 44 3.53 7.07 4.44
N THR A 45 4.75 6.81 3.99
CA THR A 45 5.88 7.73 4.15
C THR A 45 5.59 9.11 3.53
N LEU A 46 4.90 9.18 2.38
CA LEU A 46 4.49 10.46 1.79
C LEU A 46 3.50 11.21 2.67
N VAL A 47 2.55 10.49 3.25
CA VAL A 47 1.52 11.07 4.13
C VAL A 47 2.16 11.60 5.41
N VAL A 48 3.04 10.80 6.04
CA VAL A 48 3.79 11.19 7.25
C VAL A 48 4.75 12.36 6.96
N ALA A 49 5.41 12.36 5.80
CA ALA A 49 6.26 13.48 5.37
C ALA A 49 5.48 14.80 5.17
N ALA A 50 4.17 14.74 4.92
CA ALA A 50 3.29 15.92 4.89
C ALA A 50 2.75 16.31 6.27
N GLY A 51 3.15 15.63 7.36
CA GLY A 51 2.67 15.85 8.71
C GLY A 51 1.29 15.26 8.99
N GLU A 52 0.80 14.37 8.13
CA GLU A 52 -0.51 13.73 8.22
C GLU A 52 -0.40 12.24 8.52
N MET A 53 -1.53 11.60 8.82
CA MET A 53 -1.62 10.15 9.01
C MET A 53 -2.80 9.60 8.21
N ASP A 54 -2.60 8.42 7.61
CA ASP A 54 -3.67 7.67 6.95
C ASP A 54 -3.82 6.31 7.63
N LEU A 55 -4.99 6.08 8.20
CA LEU A 55 -5.37 4.81 8.84
C LEU A 55 -6.39 4.04 7.98
N CYS A 56 -6.82 4.62 6.85
CA CYS A 56 -7.81 4.03 5.96
C CYS A 56 -7.21 3.03 4.96
N PHE A 57 -5.89 3.05 4.73
CA PHE A 57 -5.26 2.25 3.67
C PHE A 57 -5.56 0.74 3.73
N PRO A 58 -5.76 0.07 4.91
CA PRO A 58 -6.09 -1.36 4.90
C PRO A 58 -7.47 -1.63 4.32
N SER A 59 -8.43 -0.74 4.58
CA SER A 59 -9.78 -0.85 4.00
C SER A 59 -9.78 -0.44 2.53
N THR A 60 -8.99 0.57 2.15
CA THR A 60 -8.78 0.97 0.75
C THR A 60 -8.24 -0.20 -0.08
N LEU A 61 -7.24 -0.91 0.45
CA LEU A 61 -6.67 -2.12 -0.17
C LEU A 61 -7.76 -3.20 -0.38
N ALA A 62 -8.59 -3.46 0.64
CA ALA A 62 -9.65 -4.47 0.56
C ALA A 62 -10.72 -4.09 -0.45
N VAL A 63 -11.22 -2.84 -0.45
CA VAL A 63 -12.24 -2.36 -1.40
C VAL A 63 -11.72 -2.36 -2.83
N ALA A 64 -10.49 -1.89 -3.02
CA ALA A 64 -9.84 -1.88 -4.32
C ALA A 64 -9.58 -3.29 -4.85
N GLY A 65 -9.12 -4.20 -3.97
CA GLY A 65 -8.98 -5.63 -4.27
C GLY A 65 -10.31 -6.29 -4.64
N PHE A 66 -11.43 -5.89 -4.00
CA PHE A 66 -12.77 -6.34 -4.38
C PHE A 66 -13.14 -5.89 -5.79
N GLY A 67 -12.91 -4.62 -6.12
CA GLY A 67 -13.12 -4.11 -7.47
C GLY A 67 -12.26 -4.81 -8.51
N PHE A 68 -10.99 -5.09 -8.19
CA PHE A 68 -10.11 -5.92 -8.99
C PHE A 68 -10.71 -7.29 -9.26
N ALA A 69 -11.10 -8.01 -8.18
CA ALA A 69 -11.61 -9.37 -8.24
C ALA A 69 -12.89 -9.46 -9.07
N LEU A 70 -13.86 -8.57 -8.82
CA LEU A 70 -15.11 -8.53 -9.59
C LEU A 70 -14.85 -8.26 -11.08
N THR A 71 -14.02 -7.27 -11.39
CA THR A 71 -13.69 -6.94 -12.79
C THR A 71 -13.01 -8.12 -13.48
N GLY A 72 -12.03 -8.75 -12.81
CA GLY A 72 -11.34 -9.92 -13.34
C GLY A 72 -12.26 -11.09 -13.61
N ILE A 73 -13.14 -11.44 -12.67
CA ILE A 73 -14.11 -12.54 -12.80
C ILE A 73 -15.09 -12.27 -13.95
N HIS A 74 -15.63 -11.05 -14.05
CA HIS A 74 -16.65 -10.76 -15.07
C HIS A 74 -16.08 -10.56 -16.47
N THR A 75 -14.86 -10.05 -16.61
CA THR A 75 -14.28 -9.71 -17.92
C THR A 75 -13.20 -10.67 -18.38
N GLY A 76 -12.62 -11.47 -17.48
CA GLY A 76 -11.42 -12.27 -17.75
C GLY A 76 -10.14 -11.43 -17.95
N GLN A 77 -10.22 -10.10 -17.79
CA GLN A 77 -9.13 -9.19 -18.13
C GLN A 77 -8.48 -8.60 -16.86
N VAL A 78 -7.33 -9.14 -16.49
CA VAL A 78 -6.58 -8.73 -15.30
C VAL A 78 -6.17 -7.25 -15.34
N TRP A 79 -5.75 -6.73 -16.51
CA TRP A 79 -5.31 -5.33 -16.64
C TRP A 79 -6.43 -4.33 -16.36
N LEU A 80 -7.68 -4.64 -16.76
CA LEU A 80 -8.85 -3.81 -16.41
C LEU A 80 -9.08 -3.82 -14.90
N GLY A 81 -8.95 -4.98 -14.26
CA GLY A 81 -9.05 -5.10 -12.82
C GLY A 81 -8.03 -4.22 -12.09
N VAL A 82 -6.77 -4.18 -12.56
CA VAL A 82 -5.73 -3.32 -11.98
C VAL A 82 -6.10 -1.84 -12.10
N ILE A 83 -6.57 -1.41 -13.28
CA ILE A 83 -7.02 -0.02 -13.48
C ILE A 83 -8.16 0.32 -12.53
N VAL A 84 -9.17 -0.55 -12.44
CA VAL A 84 -10.32 -0.36 -11.53
C VAL A 84 -9.86 -0.27 -10.07
N ALA A 85 -8.95 -1.15 -9.64
CA ALA A 85 -8.40 -1.10 -8.28
C ALA A 85 -7.68 0.22 -7.98
N ILE A 86 -6.85 0.68 -8.90
CA ILE A 86 -6.14 1.96 -8.75
C ILE A 86 -7.15 3.12 -8.70
N LEU A 87 -8.15 3.14 -9.58
CA LEU A 87 -9.17 4.20 -9.61
C LEU A 87 -10.02 4.23 -8.34
N ILE A 88 -10.41 3.07 -7.81
CA ILE A 88 -11.09 2.97 -6.51
C ILE A 88 -10.20 3.51 -5.41
N GLY A 89 -8.94 3.08 -5.36
CA GLY A 89 -7.97 3.56 -4.38
C GLY A 89 -7.78 5.08 -4.45
N LEU A 90 -7.57 5.64 -5.65
CA LEU A 90 -7.47 7.08 -5.87
C LEU A 90 -8.74 7.81 -5.41
N GLY A 91 -9.92 7.29 -5.69
CA GLY A 91 -11.20 7.86 -5.26
C GLY A 91 -11.36 7.90 -3.74
N ILE A 92 -11.01 6.82 -3.05
CA ILE A 92 -11.02 6.76 -1.57
C ILE A 92 -9.98 7.72 -0.98
N GLY A 93 -8.77 7.73 -1.54
CA GLY A 93 -7.71 8.65 -1.11
C GLY A 93 -8.09 10.12 -1.35
N LEU A 94 -8.74 10.43 -2.48
CA LEU A 94 -9.27 11.76 -2.78
C LEU A 94 -10.32 12.18 -1.75
N CYS A 95 -11.22 11.27 -1.37
CA CYS A 95 -12.23 11.52 -0.33
C CYS A 95 -11.57 11.83 1.02
N ASN A 96 -10.60 11.02 1.45
CA ASN A 96 -9.85 11.26 2.69
C ASN A 96 -9.10 12.59 2.64
N GLY A 97 -8.38 12.84 1.54
CA GLY A 97 -7.66 14.09 1.36
C GLY A 97 -8.57 15.32 1.33
N PHE A 98 -9.76 15.21 0.77
CA PHE A 98 -10.76 16.30 0.79
C PHE A 98 -11.25 16.59 2.21
N LEU A 99 -11.55 15.56 3.00
CA LEU A 99 -11.96 15.72 4.40
C LEU A 99 -10.86 16.39 5.23
N VAL A 100 -9.61 16.04 5.01
CA VAL A 100 -8.48 16.59 5.76
C VAL A 100 -8.12 18.00 5.27
N ALA A 101 -8.02 18.19 3.96
CA ALA A 101 -7.47 19.43 3.39
C ALA A 101 -8.48 20.57 3.31
N TYR A 102 -9.76 20.28 3.04
CA TYR A 102 -10.77 21.30 2.77
C TYR A 102 -11.87 21.37 3.84
N VAL A 103 -12.27 20.23 4.41
CA VAL A 103 -13.21 20.24 5.54
C VAL A 103 -12.51 20.58 6.86
N GLY A 104 -11.19 20.28 6.95
CA GLY A 104 -10.36 20.59 8.12
C GLY A 104 -10.48 19.55 9.25
N VAL A 105 -10.92 18.34 8.94
CA VAL A 105 -10.97 17.25 9.92
C VAL A 105 -9.55 16.75 10.17
N PRO A 106 -9.09 16.57 11.43
CA PRO A 106 -7.78 15.94 11.69
C PRO A 106 -7.64 14.60 11.00
N SER A 107 -6.51 14.35 10.32
CA SER A 107 -6.31 13.21 9.43
C SER A 107 -6.56 11.85 10.12
N ILE A 108 -6.13 11.70 11.37
CA ILE A 108 -6.38 10.49 12.15
C ILE A 108 -7.89 10.22 12.30
N ILE A 109 -8.67 11.26 12.66
CA ILE A 109 -10.11 11.11 12.85
C ILE A 109 -10.83 10.82 11.54
N ALA A 110 -10.50 11.55 10.48
CA ALA A 110 -11.07 11.35 9.15
C ALA A 110 -10.79 9.93 8.65
N THR A 111 -9.53 9.50 8.70
CA THR A 111 -9.10 8.21 8.13
C THR A 111 -9.53 7.00 8.96
N ILE A 112 -9.67 7.10 10.29
CA ILE A 112 -10.30 6.06 11.10
C ILE A 112 -11.79 5.94 10.75
N GLY A 113 -12.51 7.05 10.66
CA GLY A 113 -13.92 7.05 10.31
C GLY A 113 -14.17 6.41 8.95
N THR A 114 -13.41 6.82 7.93
CA THR A 114 -13.52 6.27 6.57
C THR A 114 -13.03 4.81 6.50
N GLN A 115 -12.06 4.39 7.31
CA GLN A 115 -11.65 2.99 7.40
C GLN A 115 -12.81 2.09 7.79
N PHE A 116 -13.52 2.42 8.87
CA PHE A 116 -14.67 1.61 9.30
C PHE A 116 -15.82 1.67 8.30
N PHE A 117 -16.05 2.84 7.69
CA PHE A 117 -17.05 2.96 6.63
C PHE A 117 -16.75 2.04 5.45
N TRP A 118 -15.55 2.10 4.88
CA TRP A 118 -15.17 1.28 3.73
C TRP A 118 -15.05 -0.20 4.07
N ARG A 119 -14.60 -0.53 5.28
CA ARG A 119 -14.61 -1.93 5.76
C ARG A 119 -16.03 -2.47 5.85
N GLY A 120 -16.95 -1.72 6.43
CA GLY A 120 -18.36 -2.08 6.48
C GLY A 120 -18.98 -2.22 5.08
N ALA A 121 -18.68 -1.27 4.18
CA ALA A 121 -19.16 -1.30 2.81
C ALA A 121 -18.70 -2.56 2.06
N VAL A 122 -17.42 -2.92 2.13
CA VAL A 122 -16.90 -4.11 1.44
C VAL A 122 -17.44 -5.40 2.04
N MET A 123 -17.64 -5.48 3.35
CA MET A 123 -18.29 -6.62 4.01
C MET A 123 -19.74 -6.80 3.53
N LEU A 124 -20.49 -5.72 3.41
CA LEU A 124 -21.86 -5.75 2.91
C LEU A 124 -21.92 -6.15 1.42
N LEU A 125 -21.09 -5.53 0.58
CA LEU A 125 -21.07 -5.78 -0.87
C LEU A 125 -20.64 -7.20 -1.21
N SER A 126 -19.70 -7.76 -0.46
CA SER A 126 -19.24 -9.14 -0.63
C SER A 126 -20.07 -10.18 0.10
N GLN A 127 -21.06 -9.74 0.91
CA GLN A 127 -21.82 -10.61 1.83
C GLN A 127 -20.93 -11.43 2.77
N GLY A 128 -19.72 -10.92 3.08
CA GLY A 128 -18.72 -11.61 3.88
C GLY A 128 -18.03 -12.77 3.18
N LEU A 129 -18.28 -12.98 1.87
CA LEU A 129 -17.73 -14.11 1.12
C LEU A 129 -16.41 -13.74 0.44
N ALA A 130 -15.51 -14.70 0.38
CA ALA A 130 -14.27 -14.61 -0.40
C ALA A 130 -14.52 -14.92 -1.89
N LEU A 131 -13.68 -14.36 -2.77
CA LEU A 131 -13.72 -14.59 -4.21
C LEU A 131 -12.46 -15.33 -4.64
N GLY A 132 -12.60 -16.49 -5.29
CA GLY A 132 -11.50 -17.22 -5.90
C GLY A 132 -11.11 -16.59 -7.24
N LEU A 133 -9.82 -16.52 -7.53
CA LEU A 133 -9.25 -15.91 -8.74
C LEU A 133 -8.35 -16.90 -9.51
N ALA A 134 -8.54 -18.21 -9.28
CA ALA A 134 -7.71 -19.26 -9.89
C ALA A 134 -7.69 -19.17 -11.43
N ASP A 135 -8.83 -18.81 -12.05
CA ASP A 135 -8.95 -18.70 -13.51
C ASP A 135 -8.12 -17.55 -14.09
N LEU A 136 -7.75 -16.58 -13.30
CA LEU A 136 -6.93 -15.44 -13.71
C LEU A 136 -5.42 -15.76 -13.66
N GLY A 137 -5.02 -16.82 -12.95
CA GLY A 137 -3.61 -17.21 -12.78
C GLY A 137 -2.90 -17.60 -14.07
N GLY A 138 -3.64 -18.02 -15.11
CA GLY A 138 -3.09 -18.33 -16.44
C GLY A 138 -2.90 -17.13 -17.37
N SER A 139 -3.26 -15.92 -16.95
CA SER A 139 -3.17 -14.75 -17.82
C SER A 139 -1.72 -14.25 -17.96
N PRO A 140 -1.33 -13.72 -19.15
CA PRO A 140 0.00 -13.11 -19.31
C PRO A 140 0.26 -11.97 -18.31
N MET A 141 -0.79 -11.25 -17.92
CA MET A 141 -0.69 -10.15 -16.96
C MET A 141 -0.42 -10.63 -15.53
N HIS A 142 -0.86 -11.85 -15.18
CA HIS A 142 -0.47 -12.49 -13.92
C HIS A 142 1.05 -12.62 -13.83
N SER A 143 1.70 -13.08 -14.88
CA SER A 143 3.16 -13.21 -14.93
C SER A 143 3.88 -11.88 -14.73
N VAL A 144 3.30 -10.78 -15.20
CA VAL A 144 3.86 -9.42 -15.02
C VAL A 144 3.66 -8.87 -13.61
N LEU A 145 2.54 -9.17 -12.96
CA LEU A 145 2.19 -8.61 -11.63
C LEU A 145 2.69 -9.47 -10.48
N ALA A 146 2.47 -10.78 -10.56
CA ALA A 146 2.71 -11.74 -9.49
C ALA A 146 3.52 -12.97 -9.95
N GLY A 147 4.08 -12.95 -11.17
CA GLY A 147 4.92 -14.02 -11.70
C GLY A 147 6.32 -14.01 -11.11
N ARG A 148 7.17 -14.89 -11.67
CA ARG A 148 8.58 -15.05 -11.24
C ARG A 148 9.52 -14.85 -12.40
N LEU A 149 10.39 -13.85 -12.30
CA LEU A 149 11.44 -13.60 -13.29
C LEU A 149 12.56 -14.63 -13.11
N GLY A 150 12.88 -15.36 -14.22
CA GLY A 150 13.90 -16.41 -14.16
C GLY A 150 13.55 -17.59 -13.26
N GLY A 151 12.30 -17.71 -12.80
CA GLY A 151 11.85 -18.78 -11.91
C GLY A 151 12.17 -18.61 -10.43
N PHE A 152 12.88 -17.54 -10.04
CA PHE A 152 13.30 -17.35 -8.65
C PHE A 152 12.99 -15.97 -8.06
N LEU A 153 12.88 -14.91 -8.87
CA LEU A 153 12.63 -13.55 -8.38
C LEU A 153 11.15 -13.17 -8.58
N PRO A 154 10.38 -12.96 -7.49
CA PRO A 154 9.01 -12.50 -7.58
C PRO A 154 8.91 -11.10 -8.20
N MET A 155 7.97 -10.92 -9.13
CA MET A 155 7.75 -9.64 -9.82
C MET A 155 7.33 -8.53 -8.88
N GLN A 156 6.68 -8.85 -7.75
CA GLN A 156 6.29 -7.89 -6.73
C GLN A 156 7.50 -7.13 -6.16
N SER A 157 8.64 -7.82 -5.96
CA SER A 157 9.88 -7.17 -5.50
C SER A 157 10.40 -6.16 -6.51
N LEU A 158 10.29 -6.45 -7.81
CA LEU A 158 10.67 -5.53 -8.86
C LEU A 158 9.74 -4.30 -8.88
N TRP A 159 8.42 -4.51 -8.77
CA TRP A 159 7.45 -3.42 -8.67
C TRP A 159 7.70 -2.55 -7.44
N LEU A 160 8.12 -3.13 -6.30
CA LEU A 160 8.48 -2.36 -5.12
C LEU A 160 9.68 -1.43 -5.40
N ILE A 161 10.71 -1.92 -6.08
CA ILE A 161 11.88 -1.11 -6.45
C ILE A 161 11.47 0.03 -7.40
N VAL A 162 10.64 -0.28 -8.40
CA VAL A 162 10.12 0.73 -9.34
C VAL A 162 9.31 1.79 -8.61
N MET A 163 8.42 1.38 -7.71
CA MET A 163 7.62 2.28 -6.89
C MET A 163 8.50 3.15 -5.98
N ALA A 164 9.48 2.54 -5.29
CA ALA A 164 10.41 3.26 -4.44
C ALA A 164 11.20 4.32 -5.21
N LEU A 165 11.69 3.98 -6.41
CA LEU A 165 12.40 4.92 -7.27
C LEU A 165 11.48 6.05 -7.75
N ALA A 166 10.24 5.72 -8.16
CA ALA A 166 9.27 6.72 -8.61
C ALA A 166 8.92 7.71 -7.49
N LEU A 167 8.66 7.21 -6.26
CA LEU A 167 8.35 8.07 -5.13
C LEU A 167 9.57 8.84 -4.61
N TRP A 168 10.77 8.25 -4.70
CA TRP A 168 12.02 8.98 -4.43
C TRP A 168 12.23 10.13 -5.40
N LEU A 169 12.00 9.91 -6.70
CA LEU A 169 12.06 10.98 -7.73
C LEU A 169 11.01 12.06 -7.46
N LEU A 170 9.78 11.66 -7.09
CA LEU A 170 8.72 12.59 -6.75
C LEU A 170 9.11 13.46 -5.55
N LEU A 171 9.64 12.87 -4.48
CA LEU A 171 10.03 13.62 -3.28
C LEU A 171 11.26 14.51 -3.48
N ASN A 172 12.22 14.12 -4.35
CA ASN A 172 13.51 14.80 -4.44
C ASN A 172 13.70 15.64 -5.70
N ARG A 173 12.83 15.48 -6.70
CA ARG A 173 13.00 16.11 -8.02
C ARG A 173 11.74 16.82 -8.53
N HIS A 174 10.61 16.67 -7.87
CA HIS A 174 9.34 17.25 -8.31
C HIS A 174 8.86 18.32 -7.32
N PRO A 175 8.27 19.45 -7.79
CA PRO A 175 7.77 20.52 -6.92
C PRO A 175 6.76 20.08 -5.86
N LEU A 176 5.99 19.01 -6.14
CA LEU A 176 5.08 18.40 -5.18
C LEU A 176 5.85 17.82 -3.98
N GLY A 177 7.07 17.29 -4.17
CA GLY A 177 7.90 16.77 -3.10
C GLY A 177 8.33 17.86 -2.13
N ASP A 178 8.73 19.03 -2.65
CA ASP A 178 9.04 20.20 -1.83
C ASP A 178 7.79 20.68 -1.06
N ALA A 179 6.64 20.75 -1.75
CA ALA A 179 5.38 21.11 -1.11
C ALA A 179 5.00 20.15 0.02
N ILE A 180 5.20 18.84 -0.14
CA ILE A 180 4.97 17.82 0.89
C ILE A 180 5.85 18.09 2.11
N ARG A 181 7.16 18.24 1.92
CA ARG A 181 8.13 18.44 3.01
C ARG A 181 7.87 19.73 3.77
N PHE A 182 7.73 20.86 3.07
CA PHE A 182 7.44 22.14 3.73
C PHE A 182 6.10 22.14 4.47
N THR A 183 5.09 21.44 3.92
CA THR A 183 3.80 21.27 4.62
C THR A 183 3.96 20.50 5.91
N GLY A 184 4.78 19.44 5.92
CA GLY A 184 5.01 18.61 7.10
C GLY A 184 5.87 19.29 8.17
N GLU A 185 6.86 20.10 7.76
CA GLU A 185 7.70 20.83 8.69
C GLU A 185 6.93 21.95 9.42
N GLN A 186 6.30 22.86 8.67
CA GLN A 186 5.50 23.95 9.20
C GLN A 186 4.49 24.47 8.18
N ALA A 187 3.26 23.96 8.23
CA ALA A 187 2.18 24.29 7.31
C ALA A 187 1.90 25.80 7.21
N ASP A 188 1.96 26.52 8.34
CA ASP A 188 1.71 27.97 8.36
C ASP A 188 2.81 28.76 7.62
N ILE A 189 4.06 28.36 7.77
CA ILE A 189 5.18 29.00 7.05
C ILE A 189 5.11 28.62 5.55
N ALA A 190 4.84 27.35 5.24
CA ALA A 190 4.68 26.89 3.87
C ALA A 190 3.61 27.71 3.11
N SER A 191 2.46 27.96 3.77
CA SER A 191 1.40 28.77 3.17
C SER A 191 1.81 30.22 2.92
N ARG A 192 2.59 30.83 3.83
CA ARG A 192 3.13 32.21 3.66
C ARG A 192 4.17 32.28 2.53
N LEU A 193 4.85 31.19 2.24
CA LEU A 193 5.77 31.05 1.10
C LEU A 193 5.06 30.79 -0.22
N GLY A 194 3.71 30.73 -0.24
CA GLY A 194 2.91 30.52 -1.43
C GLY A 194 2.69 29.06 -1.79
N ILE A 195 3.05 28.12 -0.90
CA ILE A 195 2.78 26.68 -1.10
C ILE A 195 1.31 26.39 -0.82
N ASN A 196 0.67 25.68 -1.74
CA ASN A 196 -0.72 25.26 -1.57
C ASN A 196 -0.80 24.02 -0.65
N VAL A 197 -0.81 24.27 0.66
CA VAL A 197 -0.90 23.23 1.69
C VAL A 197 -2.11 22.30 1.52
N PRO A 198 -3.34 22.81 1.25
CA PRO A 198 -4.48 21.93 0.98
C PRO A 198 -4.25 20.99 -0.20
N ALA A 199 -3.66 21.47 -1.29
CA ALA A 199 -3.38 20.63 -2.45
C ALA A 199 -2.30 19.57 -2.16
N ALA A 200 -1.30 19.89 -1.35
CA ALA A 200 -0.29 18.92 -0.91
C ALA A 200 -0.92 17.80 -0.07
N ARG A 201 -1.76 18.15 0.92
CA ARG A 201 -2.50 17.19 1.75
C ARG A 201 -3.44 16.31 0.94
N LEU A 202 -4.21 16.91 0.02
CA LEU A 202 -5.07 16.17 -0.90
C LEU A 202 -4.26 15.18 -1.74
N GLY A 203 -3.12 15.65 -2.29
CA GLY A 203 -2.24 14.86 -3.15
C GLY A 203 -1.67 13.63 -2.46
N VAL A 204 -1.17 13.75 -1.23
CA VAL A 204 -0.57 12.62 -0.51
C VAL A 204 -1.59 11.54 -0.15
N HIS A 205 -2.80 11.93 0.30
CA HIS A 205 -3.87 10.97 0.56
C HIS A 205 -4.35 10.29 -0.73
N THR A 206 -4.46 11.03 -1.83
CA THR A 206 -4.83 10.47 -3.13
C THR A 206 -3.80 9.46 -3.62
N LEU A 207 -2.51 9.80 -3.53
CA LEU A 207 -1.42 8.88 -3.89
C LEU A 207 -1.40 7.65 -2.99
N MET A 208 -1.57 7.82 -1.68
CA MET A 208 -1.67 6.70 -0.74
C MET A 208 -2.81 5.75 -1.12
N GLY A 209 -3.97 6.31 -1.45
CA GLY A 209 -5.12 5.52 -1.91
C GLY A 209 -4.82 4.74 -3.19
N GLY A 210 -4.20 5.38 -4.18
CA GLY A 210 -3.80 4.71 -5.44
C GLY A 210 -2.78 3.60 -5.23
N ILE A 211 -1.79 3.81 -4.36
CA ILE A 211 -0.80 2.80 -3.98
C ILE A 211 -1.47 1.63 -3.25
N ALA A 212 -2.39 1.90 -2.32
CA ALA A 212 -3.15 0.88 -1.63
C ALA A 212 -4.04 0.08 -2.61
N GLY A 213 -4.62 0.74 -3.61
CA GLY A 213 -5.36 0.09 -4.69
C GLY A 213 -4.48 -0.86 -5.52
N PHE A 214 -3.31 -0.41 -5.93
CA PHE A 214 -2.33 -1.24 -6.64
C PHE A 214 -1.86 -2.43 -5.78
N ALA A 215 -1.55 -2.19 -4.50
CA ALA A 215 -1.18 -3.24 -3.56
C ALA A 215 -2.30 -4.27 -3.39
N GLY A 216 -3.57 -3.84 -3.36
CA GLY A 216 -4.74 -4.72 -3.32
C GLY A 216 -4.84 -5.64 -4.53
N ALA A 217 -4.62 -5.13 -5.74
CA ALA A 217 -4.62 -5.92 -6.96
C ALA A 217 -3.48 -6.97 -6.96
N ILE A 218 -2.25 -6.55 -6.61
CA ILE A 218 -1.09 -7.48 -6.51
C ILE A 218 -1.35 -8.54 -5.44
N GLY A 219 -1.87 -8.16 -4.25
CA GLY A 219 -2.18 -9.10 -3.19
C GLY A 219 -3.21 -10.15 -3.60
N CYS A 220 -4.24 -9.75 -4.35
CA CYS A 220 -5.23 -10.68 -4.91
C CYS A 220 -4.61 -11.67 -5.90
N MET A 221 -3.69 -11.22 -6.75
CA MET A 221 -3.02 -12.07 -7.73
C MET A 221 -2.04 -13.04 -7.08
N GLU A 222 -1.28 -12.59 -6.08
CA GLU A 222 -0.33 -13.43 -5.34
C GLU A 222 -1.04 -14.52 -4.56
N MET A 223 -2.15 -14.17 -3.89
CA MET A 223 -2.93 -15.13 -3.08
C MET A 223 -3.89 -15.98 -3.90
N GLY A 224 -4.11 -15.66 -5.19
CA GLY A 224 -5.11 -16.32 -6.05
C GLY A 224 -6.55 -16.21 -5.52
N SER A 225 -6.81 -15.27 -4.63
CA SER A 225 -8.10 -15.05 -3.99
C SER A 225 -8.18 -13.65 -3.37
N TRP A 226 -9.41 -13.19 -3.16
CA TRP A 226 -9.73 -11.99 -2.39
C TRP A 226 -10.66 -12.35 -1.23
N TRP A 227 -10.53 -11.67 -0.09
CA TRP A 227 -11.44 -11.81 1.06
C TRP A 227 -11.69 -10.47 1.74
N PRO A 228 -12.86 -10.26 2.39
CA PRO A 228 -13.29 -8.96 2.92
C PRO A 228 -12.39 -8.36 4.00
N THR A 229 -11.70 -9.20 4.77
CA THR A 229 -10.77 -8.80 5.84
C THR A 229 -9.32 -8.67 5.36
N GLN A 230 -9.09 -8.67 4.06
CA GLN A 230 -7.76 -8.44 3.49
C GLN A 230 -7.19 -7.10 3.98
N GLY A 231 -5.94 -7.11 4.44
CA GLY A 231 -5.30 -5.92 5.02
C GLY A 231 -5.50 -5.76 6.54
N ASP A 232 -6.34 -6.56 7.20
CA ASP A 232 -6.42 -6.54 8.65
C ASP A 232 -5.07 -6.95 9.26
N GLY A 233 -4.61 -6.20 10.27
CA GLY A 233 -3.28 -6.39 10.86
C GLY A 233 -2.12 -5.71 10.10
N TYR A 234 -2.30 -5.24 8.87
CA TYR A 234 -1.22 -4.57 8.12
C TYR A 234 -0.85 -3.22 8.73
N MET A 235 -1.80 -2.56 9.38
CA MET A 235 -1.61 -1.23 9.96
C MET A 235 -0.39 -1.18 10.88
N LEU A 236 -0.30 -2.10 11.85
CA LEU A 236 0.80 -2.12 12.81
C LEU A 236 2.16 -2.32 12.13
N LEU A 237 2.24 -3.28 11.19
CA LEU A 237 3.48 -3.60 10.50
C LEU A 237 3.95 -2.45 9.58
N VAL A 238 3.02 -1.81 8.88
CA VAL A 238 3.32 -0.70 7.97
C VAL A 238 3.75 0.55 8.77
N PHE A 239 3.04 0.89 9.84
CA PHE A 239 3.47 1.98 10.72
C PHE A 239 4.82 1.70 11.37
N ALA A 240 5.05 0.47 11.86
CA ALA A 240 6.36 0.09 12.40
C ALA A 240 7.47 0.26 11.37
N ALA A 241 7.25 -0.17 10.12
CA ALA A 241 8.22 -0.01 9.04
C ALA A 241 8.54 1.46 8.75
N VAL A 242 7.52 2.34 8.72
CA VAL A 242 7.69 3.78 8.45
C VAL A 242 8.41 4.47 9.60
N PHE A 243 8.00 4.25 10.85
CA PHE A 243 8.59 4.94 12.00
C PHE A 243 9.99 4.41 12.40
N ILE A 244 10.28 3.14 12.11
CA ILE A 244 11.63 2.58 12.34
C ILE A 244 12.59 2.98 11.22
N GLY A 245 12.06 3.12 10.01
CA GLY A 245 12.85 3.51 8.83
C GLY A 245 13.28 4.97 8.81
N GLY A 246 12.67 5.84 9.64
CA GLY A 246 13.02 7.26 9.83
C GLY A 246 12.26 8.17 8.94
#